data_0a7b26ccc4b86587f68f91111d45beb9
#
_entry.id   0a7b26ccc4b86587f68f91111d45beb9
#
_cell.length_a   1.000
_cell.length_b   1.000
_cell.length_c   1.000
_cell.angle_alpha   90.00
_cell.angle_beta   90.00
_cell.angle_gamma   90.00
#
_symmetry.space_group_name_H-M   'P 1'
#
loop_
_entity.id
_entity.type
_entity.pdbx_description
1 polymer ?
#
loop_
_entity_poly.entity_id
_entity_poly.type
_entity_poly.pdbx_seq_one_letter_code
_entity_poly.pdbx_strand_id
1 'polypeptide(L)'
;MPEFNIVEHTCDICVVGGGLAGCMAAIRAGELNDRVILVDKSNPERSGCTATGTDHIWAYFPDIQKTEGVSLDDLVEDHVRSLAKGLINKEIIHYIAATAYDRILDLEGYGMKMRYADSTLPGNFRLQYQLHSCRNTLHFDGRDVKRVLTEQVRKRGVKVADRVMINDLLVHEGQVAGAVGYGTRDGKLHVFHAKAVIMAAGRPNRLYKTYSGLVFNTRMPPALTGDGKAAMFRAGVELINMEFVSIPGRWSSKNLVRGGGLPGGSYQPCGIGVNGLDEVIRPRNHEMGQWQGPATPFGTDKTFMGELKAGRGPIYADMSWGSEQDQTYMHWAIANEGSGSCFHHLNQQYGIDFRKHKIELWPLEPEHSAAAAGGPIIDGKCQTSLPGLFAAGDEAGGIPQSVVPGALTMGHLAGESAVAFAKQMTHVPPGGNFDTLLEFSSQVKTRMHGDAWQEAQSFIQNVMSDYNIAYRSGTMAQRGIDSLTYLKQNMRLSAANPHEMTHCLEMRNLIECGEIIFRGTIERRESRFRIFTRLDYPERDDANFFC
;
A
#
# COMPACT_ATOMS: atom_id res chain seq x y z
N MET A 1 37.09 -8.86 -2.39
CA MET A 1 35.64 -8.92 -2.17
C MET A 1 35.13 -10.18 -2.86
N PRO A 2 34.17 -10.93 -2.32
CA PRO A 2 33.60 -12.04 -3.07
C PRO A 2 32.98 -11.50 -4.36
N GLU A 3 33.29 -12.13 -5.47
CA GLU A 3 32.71 -11.78 -6.76
C GLU A 3 31.21 -12.14 -6.74
N PHE A 4 30.36 -11.14 -6.98
CA PHE A 4 28.98 -11.38 -7.35
C PHE A 4 28.91 -11.59 -8.87
N ASN A 5 28.17 -12.60 -9.29
CA ASN A 5 27.80 -12.72 -10.70
C ASN A 5 26.83 -11.57 -11.04
N ILE A 6 27.25 -10.71 -11.96
CA ILE A 6 26.43 -9.58 -12.43
C ILE A 6 25.74 -9.99 -13.73
N VAL A 7 24.44 -9.69 -13.80
CA VAL A 7 23.61 -9.88 -14.99
C VAL A 7 23.10 -8.51 -15.45
N GLU A 8 23.56 -8.10 -16.63
CA GLU A 8 23.21 -6.81 -17.22
C GLU A 8 21.95 -6.93 -18.07
N HIS A 9 21.06 -5.95 -17.93
CA HIS A 9 19.84 -5.79 -18.72
C HIS A 9 19.79 -4.37 -19.29
N THR A 10 19.31 -4.22 -20.52
CA THR A 10 19.12 -2.91 -21.14
C THR A 10 17.69 -2.80 -21.65
N CYS A 11 17.02 -1.71 -21.29
CA CYS A 11 15.66 -1.39 -21.73
C CYS A 11 15.48 0.12 -21.89
N ASP A 12 14.37 0.54 -22.44
CA ASP A 12 14.01 1.96 -22.41
C ASP A 12 13.27 2.29 -21.10
N ILE A 13 12.38 1.39 -20.67
CA ILE A 13 11.57 1.56 -19.45
C ILE A 13 11.79 0.37 -18.52
N CYS A 14 12.20 0.64 -17.28
CA CYS A 14 12.25 -0.34 -16.19
C CYS A 14 11.12 -0.08 -15.21
N VAL A 15 10.19 -1.01 -15.09
CA VAL A 15 9.08 -0.94 -14.11
C VAL A 15 9.43 -1.81 -12.92
N VAL A 16 9.46 -1.23 -11.73
CA VAL A 16 9.83 -1.92 -10.48
C VAL A 16 8.60 -2.17 -9.63
N GLY A 17 8.29 -3.44 -9.41
CA GLY A 17 7.11 -3.90 -8.67
C GLY A 17 5.95 -4.29 -9.58
N GLY A 18 5.54 -5.56 -9.50
CA GLY A 18 4.44 -6.14 -10.27
C GLY A 18 3.09 -6.10 -9.56
N GLY A 19 2.84 -5.11 -8.68
CA GLY A 19 1.52 -4.82 -8.10
C GLY A 19 0.52 -4.30 -9.14
N LEU A 20 -0.65 -3.79 -8.72
CA LEU A 20 -1.63 -3.21 -9.67
C LEU A 20 -1.01 -2.05 -10.45
N ALA A 21 -0.37 -1.12 -9.76
CA ALA A 21 0.23 0.06 -10.39
C ALA A 21 1.31 -0.32 -11.40
N GLY A 22 2.24 -1.21 -11.01
CA GLY A 22 3.30 -1.64 -11.90
C GLY A 22 2.81 -2.47 -13.09
N CYS A 23 1.80 -3.32 -12.92
CA CYS A 23 1.18 -4.02 -14.04
C CYS A 23 0.54 -3.03 -15.03
N MET A 24 -0.24 -2.04 -14.55
CA MET A 24 -0.84 -1.02 -15.42
C MET A 24 0.21 -0.16 -16.11
N ALA A 25 1.28 0.23 -15.40
CA ALA A 25 2.40 0.95 -15.99
C ALA A 25 3.10 0.14 -17.09
N ALA A 26 3.37 -1.13 -16.83
CA ALA A 26 4.00 -2.03 -17.79
C ALA A 26 3.10 -2.30 -19.02
N ILE A 27 1.79 -2.47 -18.82
CA ILE A 27 0.80 -2.60 -19.88
C ILE A 27 0.84 -1.36 -20.78
N ARG A 28 0.68 -0.18 -20.19
CA ARG A 28 0.64 1.07 -20.95
C ARG A 28 1.97 1.38 -21.63
N ALA A 29 3.09 1.17 -20.93
CA ALA A 29 4.41 1.32 -21.53
C ALA A 29 4.64 0.35 -22.68
N GLY A 30 4.22 -0.93 -22.55
CA GLY A 30 4.33 -1.94 -23.60
C GLY A 30 3.43 -1.71 -24.82
N GLU A 31 2.35 -0.92 -24.68
CA GLU A 31 1.54 -0.45 -25.82
C GLU A 31 2.26 0.62 -26.66
N LEU A 32 3.20 1.34 -26.06
CA LEU A 32 3.84 2.51 -26.63
C LEU A 32 5.33 2.31 -26.95
N ASN A 33 5.95 1.25 -26.41
CA ASN A 33 7.38 0.95 -26.51
C ASN A 33 7.60 -0.57 -26.35
N ASP A 34 8.46 -1.15 -27.17
CA ASP A 34 8.77 -2.58 -27.20
C ASP A 34 9.95 -2.99 -26.28
N ARG A 35 10.65 -2.02 -25.68
CA ARG A 35 11.80 -2.24 -24.81
C ARG A 35 11.47 -1.96 -23.34
N VAL A 36 10.48 -2.69 -22.81
CA VAL A 36 10.02 -2.57 -21.43
C VAL A 36 10.38 -3.83 -20.65
N ILE A 37 10.88 -3.65 -19.41
CA ILE A 37 11.11 -4.74 -18.45
C ILE A 37 10.32 -4.45 -17.19
N LEU A 38 9.52 -5.42 -16.73
CA LEU A 38 8.89 -5.43 -15.42
C LEU A 38 9.73 -6.28 -14.47
N VAL A 39 10.20 -5.68 -13.38
CA VAL A 39 10.99 -6.34 -12.33
C VAL A 39 10.14 -6.53 -11.09
N ASP A 40 10.11 -7.74 -10.53
CA ASP A 40 9.37 -8.01 -9.29
C ASP A 40 10.18 -8.89 -8.32
N LYS A 41 10.13 -8.56 -7.04
CA LYS A 41 10.78 -9.30 -5.96
C LYS A 41 10.25 -10.72 -5.81
N SER A 42 8.99 -10.95 -6.20
CA SER A 42 8.33 -12.24 -6.16
C SER A 42 7.79 -12.63 -7.55
N ASN A 43 6.71 -13.37 -7.63
CA ASN A 43 6.01 -13.62 -8.88
C ASN A 43 4.91 -12.56 -9.09
N PRO A 44 4.91 -11.79 -10.19
CA PRO A 44 3.92 -10.75 -10.45
C PRO A 44 2.46 -11.22 -10.40
N GLU A 45 2.19 -12.48 -10.69
CA GLU A 45 0.83 -13.05 -10.59
C GLU A 45 0.30 -13.10 -9.14
N ARG A 46 1.17 -13.02 -8.15
CA ARG A 46 0.88 -13.16 -6.73
C ARG A 46 1.59 -12.12 -5.87
N SER A 47 1.99 -10.99 -6.46
CA SER A 47 2.66 -9.90 -5.75
C SER A 47 1.74 -8.69 -5.52
N GLY A 48 2.15 -7.82 -4.57
CA GLY A 48 1.44 -6.61 -4.20
C GLY A 48 0.25 -6.84 -3.27
N CYS A 49 -0.37 -5.76 -2.83
CA CYS A 49 -1.49 -5.78 -1.87
C CYS A 49 -2.71 -6.57 -2.38
N THR A 50 -2.88 -6.68 -3.69
CA THR A 50 -3.97 -7.40 -4.34
C THR A 50 -3.59 -8.82 -4.76
N ALA A 51 -2.54 -9.40 -4.16
CA ALA A 51 -2.07 -10.76 -4.46
C ALA A 51 -3.17 -11.83 -4.32
N THR A 52 -4.14 -11.63 -3.45
CA THR A 52 -5.28 -12.50 -3.20
C THR A 52 -6.55 -12.03 -3.91
N GLY A 53 -6.55 -10.86 -4.50
CA GLY A 53 -7.69 -10.25 -5.18
C GLY A 53 -8.01 -8.85 -4.67
N THR A 54 -9.06 -8.28 -5.21
CA THR A 54 -9.71 -7.05 -4.73
C THR A 54 -11.20 -7.15 -5.04
N ASP A 55 -12.04 -6.58 -4.20
CA ASP A 55 -13.50 -6.66 -4.35
C ASP A 55 -14.14 -5.33 -4.75
N HIS A 56 -13.39 -4.23 -4.69
CA HIS A 56 -13.97 -2.90 -4.93
C HIS A 56 -13.01 -1.89 -5.57
N ILE A 57 -13.60 -0.99 -6.37
CA ILE A 57 -12.94 0.17 -6.99
C ILE A 57 -13.89 1.36 -6.92
N TRP A 58 -13.47 2.50 -6.35
CA TRP A 58 -14.26 3.71 -6.46
C TRP A 58 -13.89 4.48 -7.75
N ALA A 59 -14.89 5.12 -8.34
CA ALA A 59 -14.74 5.96 -9.51
C ALA A 59 -15.88 6.99 -9.58
N TYR A 60 -15.76 7.96 -10.45
CA TYR A 60 -16.88 8.77 -10.90
C TYR A 60 -17.56 8.04 -12.06
N PHE A 61 -18.84 7.65 -11.88
CA PHE A 61 -19.66 7.02 -12.91
C PHE A 61 -20.63 8.06 -13.45
N PRO A 62 -20.38 8.66 -14.63
CA PRO A 62 -21.11 9.85 -15.09
C PRO A 62 -22.63 9.69 -15.09
N ASP A 63 -23.14 8.55 -15.59
CA ASP A 63 -24.59 8.30 -15.71
C ASP A 63 -25.28 8.09 -14.35
N ILE A 64 -24.52 7.72 -13.32
CA ILE A 64 -25.05 7.43 -11.98
C ILE A 64 -24.96 8.68 -11.10
N GLN A 65 -23.78 9.27 -10.95
CA GLN A 65 -23.60 10.47 -10.14
C GLN A 65 -24.41 11.67 -10.67
N LYS A 66 -24.54 11.79 -12.00
CA LYS A 66 -25.38 12.83 -12.59
C LYS A 66 -26.85 12.71 -12.15
N THR A 67 -27.37 11.48 -12.05
CA THR A 67 -28.75 11.25 -11.54
C THR A 67 -28.86 11.54 -10.05
N GLU A 68 -27.79 11.36 -9.30
CA GLU A 68 -27.71 11.69 -7.86
C GLU A 68 -27.40 13.18 -7.62
N GLY A 69 -27.23 13.99 -8.66
CA GLY A 69 -26.90 15.41 -8.56
C GLY A 69 -25.46 15.68 -8.07
N VAL A 70 -24.55 14.73 -8.23
CA VAL A 70 -23.15 14.82 -7.79
C VAL A 70 -22.26 15.05 -8.99
N SER A 71 -21.54 16.15 -9.01
CA SER A 71 -20.53 16.45 -10.03
C SER A 71 -19.19 15.76 -9.72
N LEU A 72 -18.27 15.73 -10.70
CA LEU A 72 -16.91 15.28 -10.48
C LEU A 72 -16.19 16.14 -9.44
N ASP A 73 -16.40 17.45 -9.47
CA ASP A 73 -15.80 18.39 -8.52
C ASP A 73 -16.32 18.17 -7.10
N ASP A 74 -17.61 17.84 -6.92
CA ASP A 74 -18.18 17.49 -5.62
C ASP A 74 -17.50 16.23 -5.04
N LEU A 75 -17.28 15.20 -5.86
CA LEU A 75 -16.57 14.00 -5.46
C LEU A 75 -15.12 14.29 -5.05
N VAL A 76 -14.43 15.10 -5.83
CA VAL A 76 -13.04 15.52 -5.55
C VAL A 76 -12.96 16.31 -4.25
N GLU A 77 -13.87 17.27 -4.05
CA GLU A 77 -13.93 18.07 -2.82
C GLU A 77 -14.25 17.20 -1.58
N ASP A 78 -15.17 16.26 -1.72
CA ASP A 78 -15.45 15.28 -0.66
C ASP A 78 -14.21 14.44 -0.33
N HIS A 79 -13.48 13.97 -1.33
CA HIS A 79 -12.24 13.21 -1.12
C HIS A 79 -11.17 14.04 -0.39
N VAL A 80 -10.90 15.26 -0.87
CA VAL A 80 -9.91 16.17 -0.27
C VAL A 80 -10.25 16.48 1.19
N ARG A 81 -11.51 16.79 1.46
CA ARG A 81 -11.96 17.23 2.78
C ARG A 81 -12.13 16.07 3.76
N SER A 82 -12.81 15.01 3.31
CA SER A 82 -13.25 13.93 4.20
C SER A 82 -12.20 12.83 4.35
N LEU A 83 -11.52 12.46 3.28
CA LEU A 83 -10.59 11.34 3.25
C LEU A 83 -9.13 11.78 3.36
N ALA A 84 -8.71 12.73 2.54
CA ALA A 84 -7.33 13.19 2.51
C ALA A 84 -7.00 14.23 3.59
N LYS A 85 -8.00 14.87 4.20
CA LYS A 85 -7.82 15.90 5.22
C LYS A 85 -6.88 17.05 4.80
N GLY A 86 -6.88 17.38 3.53
CA GLY A 86 -6.04 18.41 2.95
C GLY A 86 -4.59 17.99 2.67
N LEU A 87 -4.26 16.70 2.70
CA LEU A 87 -2.91 16.19 2.45
C LEU A 87 -2.71 15.70 1.00
N ILE A 88 -3.51 16.13 0.08
CA ILE A 88 -3.45 15.75 -1.33
C ILE A 88 -3.54 16.96 -2.24
N ASN A 89 -2.78 16.93 -3.33
CA ASN A 89 -2.99 17.87 -4.41
C ASN A 89 -4.33 17.59 -5.11
N LYS A 90 -5.18 18.62 -5.20
CA LYS A 90 -6.52 18.54 -5.79
C LYS A 90 -6.48 18.15 -7.27
N GLU A 91 -5.46 18.54 -8.01
CA GLU A 91 -5.29 18.18 -9.43
C GLU A 91 -5.04 16.68 -9.59
N ILE A 92 -4.25 16.08 -8.72
CA ILE A 92 -3.97 14.64 -8.76
C ILE A 92 -5.24 13.84 -8.46
N ILE A 93 -5.99 14.21 -7.42
CA ILE A 93 -7.22 13.48 -7.10
C ILE A 93 -8.30 13.70 -8.17
N HIS A 94 -8.36 14.89 -8.77
CA HIS A 94 -9.25 15.17 -9.90
C HIS A 94 -8.92 14.24 -11.09
N TYR A 95 -7.63 14.10 -11.42
CA TYR A 95 -7.20 13.17 -12.47
C TYR A 95 -7.60 11.72 -12.17
N ILE A 96 -7.35 11.27 -10.94
CA ILE A 96 -7.74 9.91 -10.51
C ILE A 96 -9.25 9.72 -10.64
N ALA A 97 -10.05 10.63 -10.11
CA ALA A 97 -11.51 10.55 -10.15
C ALA A 97 -12.06 10.58 -11.60
N ALA A 98 -11.49 11.43 -12.45
CA ALA A 98 -11.89 11.57 -13.85
C ALA A 98 -11.56 10.34 -14.71
N THR A 99 -10.47 9.60 -14.39
CA THR A 99 -9.97 8.52 -15.25
C THR A 99 -10.14 7.12 -14.66
N ALA A 100 -10.57 7.00 -13.40
CA ALA A 100 -10.75 5.69 -12.76
C ALA A 100 -11.82 4.83 -13.48
N TYR A 101 -12.87 5.45 -14.02
CA TYR A 101 -13.88 4.74 -14.78
C TYR A 101 -13.31 4.08 -16.04
N ASP A 102 -12.41 4.77 -16.76
CA ASP A 102 -11.73 4.18 -17.93
C ASP A 102 -10.92 2.95 -17.54
N ARG A 103 -10.30 2.96 -16.35
CA ARG A 103 -9.53 1.80 -15.87
C ARG A 103 -10.43 0.62 -15.51
N ILE A 104 -11.67 0.89 -15.08
CA ILE A 104 -12.69 -0.16 -14.92
C ILE A 104 -13.04 -0.77 -16.29
N LEU A 105 -13.21 0.06 -17.32
CA LEU A 105 -13.47 -0.41 -18.68
C LEU A 105 -12.29 -1.21 -19.27
N ASP A 106 -11.04 -0.82 -18.96
CA ASP A 106 -9.87 -1.61 -19.34
C ASP A 106 -9.91 -3.00 -18.71
N LEU A 107 -10.19 -3.10 -17.42
CA LEU A 107 -10.31 -4.40 -16.72
C LEU A 107 -11.45 -5.25 -17.30
N GLU A 108 -12.58 -4.63 -17.65
CA GLU A 108 -13.67 -5.30 -18.36
C GLU A 108 -13.22 -5.81 -19.73
N GLY A 109 -12.49 -4.98 -20.49
CA GLY A 109 -11.90 -5.36 -21.78
C GLY A 109 -10.85 -6.47 -21.68
N TYR A 110 -10.20 -6.59 -20.54
CA TYR A 110 -9.28 -7.70 -20.25
C TYR A 110 -10.00 -8.99 -19.83
N GLY A 111 -11.33 -8.96 -19.75
CA GLY A 111 -12.18 -10.14 -19.48
C GLY A 111 -12.61 -10.25 -18.01
N MET A 112 -12.44 -9.22 -17.20
CA MET A 112 -12.97 -9.22 -15.84
C MET A 112 -14.48 -8.91 -15.85
N LYS A 113 -15.22 -9.58 -14.97
CA LYS A 113 -16.66 -9.37 -14.84
C LYS A 113 -16.95 -8.15 -13.97
N MET A 114 -17.34 -7.04 -14.61
CA MET A 114 -17.68 -5.78 -13.95
C MET A 114 -19.19 -5.55 -13.83
N ARG A 115 -20.01 -6.23 -14.64
CA ARG A 115 -21.46 -6.01 -14.74
C ARG A 115 -22.26 -7.22 -14.28
N TYR A 116 -23.40 -6.98 -13.67
CA TYR A 116 -24.25 -7.99 -13.04
C TYR A 116 -25.71 -7.74 -13.41
N ALA A 117 -26.36 -8.74 -14.03
CA ALA A 117 -27.70 -8.65 -14.58
C ALA A 117 -28.80 -8.38 -13.52
N ASP A 118 -28.52 -8.67 -12.26
CA ASP A 118 -29.40 -8.41 -11.12
C ASP A 118 -29.25 -7.00 -10.54
N SER A 119 -28.33 -6.18 -11.07
CA SER A 119 -28.24 -4.78 -10.69
C SER A 119 -29.30 -3.93 -11.39
N THR A 120 -29.91 -3.02 -10.66
CA THR A 120 -30.89 -2.05 -11.18
C THR A 120 -30.24 -0.72 -11.60
N LEU A 121 -28.93 -0.56 -11.38
CA LEU A 121 -28.22 0.66 -11.73
C LEU A 121 -27.88 0.73 -13.23
N PRO A 122 -27.75 1.92 -13.79
CA PRO A 122 -27.28 2.11 -15.16
C PRO A 122 -25.98 1.33 -15.41
N GLY A 123 -25.91 0.65 -16.56
CA GLY A 123 -24.77 -0.17 -16.93
C GLY A 123 -24.62 -1.48 -16.12
N ASN A 124 -25.62 -1.84 -15.31
CA ASN A 124 -25.61 -3.06 -14.49
C ASN A 124 -24.42 -3.16 -13.51
N PHE A 125 -23.91 -2.05 -13.01
CA PHE A 125 -22.88 -2.02 -11.99
C PHE A 125 -23.45 -2.26 -10.59
N ARG A 126 -22.70 -2.92 -9.72
CA ARG A 126 -23.01 -3.03 -8.29
C ARG A 126 -22.25 -1.96 -7.53
N LEU A 127 -22.87 -0.80 -7.30
CA LEU A 127 -22.26 0.31 -6.57
C LEU A 127 -22.77 0.43 -5.14
N GLN A 128 -21.86 0.83 -4.26
CA GLN A 128 -22.11 1.08 -2.84
C GLN A 128 -21.58 2.45 -2.43
N TYR A 129 -22.11 2.95 -1.31
CA TYR A 129 -21.54 4.07 -0.56
C TYR A 129 -20.47 3.50 0.39
N GLN A 130 -19.21 3.73 0.14
CA GLN A 130 -18.15 3.13 0.97
C GLN A 130 -17.15 4.15 1.49
N LEU A 131 -16.55 4.94 0.61
CA LEU A 131 -15.52 5.91 0.95
C LEU A 131 -16.01 7.35 0.86
N HIS A 132 -16.97 7.62 0.00
CA HIS A 132 -17.50 8.95 -0.31
C HIS A 132 -18.97 9.06 0.08
N SER A 133 -19.47 10.30 0.07
CA SER A 133 -20.86 10.63 0.36
C SER A 133 -21.84 10.26 -0.76
N CYS A 134 -21.34 9.72 -1.89
CA CYS A 134 -22.15 9.25 -3.01
C CYS A 134 -21.91 7.78 -3.32
N ARG A 135 -22.78 7.18 -4.12
CA ARG A 135 -22.72 5.77 -4.53
C ARG A 135 -21.73 5.59 -5.67
N ASN A 136 -20.45 5.44 -5.38
CA ASN A 136 -19.39 5.42 -6.37
C ASN A 136 -18.39 4.26 -6.23
N THR A 137 -18.61 3.34 -5.31
CA THR A 137 -17.70 2.21 -5.13
C THR A 137 -18.28 0.97 -5.79
N LEU A 138 -17.68 0.56 -6.91
CA LEU A 138 -18.01 -0.66 -7.64
C LEU A 138 -17.51 -1.88 -6.89
N HIS A 139 -18.37 -2.85 -6.66
CA HIS A 139 -18.02 -4.18 -6.18
C HIS A 139 -18.05 -5.20 -7.31
N PHE A 140 -17.01 -6.04 -7.37
CA PHE A 140 -16.83 -7.02 -8.44
C PHE A 140 -16.03 -8.25 -7.98
N ASP A 141 -16.04 -9.32 -8.78
CA ASP A 141 -15.19 -10.49 -8.54
C ASP A 141 -13.78 -10.23 -9.06
N GLY A 142 -12.90 -9.79 -8.18
CA GLY A 142 -11.52 -9.47 -8.49
C GLY A 142 -10.49 -10.50 -8.04
N ARG A 143 -10.87 -11.73 -7.73
CA ARG A 143 -9.95 -12.81 -7.30
C ARG A 143 -8.84 -13.07 -8.31
N ASP A 144 -9.14 -12.90 -9.59
CA ASP A 144 -8.22 -13.16 -10.70
C ASP A 144 -7.48 -11.91 -11.22
N VAL A 145 -7.68 -10.74 -10.62
CA VAL A 145 -7.15 -9.47 -11.13
C VAL A 145 -5.65 -9.55 -11.42
N LYS A 146 -4.87 -10.16 -10.54
CA LYS A 146 -3.41 -10.25 -10.72
C LYS A 146 -3.01 -11.16 -11.88
N ARG A 147 -3.68 -12.30 -12.02
CA ARG A 147 -3.47 -13.21 -13.15
C ARG A 147 -3.80 -12.51 -14.47
N VAL A 148 -4.97 -11.87 -14.53
CA VAL A 148 -5.43 -11.13 -15.73
C VAL A 148 -4.43 -10.03 -16.11
N LEU A 149 -4.05 -9.18 -15.18
CA LEU A 149 -3.09 -8.08 -15.47
C LEU A 149 -1.71 -8.60 -15.89
N THR A 150 -1.20 -9.65 -15.24
CA THR A 150 0.11 -10.21 -15.61
C THR A 150 0.07 -10.87 -16.99
N GLU A 151 -1.05 -11.48 -17.36
CA GLU A 151 -1.27 -11.97 -18.71
C GLU A 151 -1.28 -10.84 -19.74
N GLN A 152 -1.92 -9.70 -19.43
CA GLN A 152 -1.92 -8.51 -20.30
C GLN A 152 -0.52 -7.90 -20.46
N VAL A 153 0.30 -7.91 -19.40
CA VAL A 153 1.72 -7.52 -19.45
C VAL A 153 2.47 -8.37 -20.48
N ARG A 154 2.33 -9.71 -20.39
CA ARG A 154 3.00 -10.65 -21.31
C ARG A 154 2.50 -10.51 -22.75
N LYS A 155 1.19 -10.31 -22.97
CA LYS A 155 0.59 -10.12 -24.31
C LYS A 155 1.17 -8.91 -25.05
N ARG A 156 1.68 -7.91 -24.32
CA ARG A 156 2.32 -6.72 -24.89
C ARG A 156 3.84 -6.84 -25.09
N GLY A 157 4.37 -8.06 -24.96
CA GLY A 157 5.79 -8.32 -25.16
C GLY A 157 6.71 -7.78 -24.06
N VAL A 158 6.16 -7.31 -22.94
CA VAL A 158 6.95 -6.84 -21.81
C VAL A 158 7.72 -8.01 -21.20
N LYS A 159 9.04 -7.86 -21.07
CA LYS A 159 9.87 -8.85 -20.39
C LYS A 159 9.63 -8.79 -18.88
N VAL A 160 9.49 -9.96 -18.25
CA VAL A 160 9.32 -10.07 -16.81
C VAL A 160 10.58 -10.66 -16.18
N ALA A 161 11.21 -9.89 -15.31
CA ALA A 161 12.32 -10.31 -14.44
C ALA A 161 11.77 -10.51 -13.03
N ASP A 162 11.24 -11.70 -12.75
CA ASP A 162 10.74 -12.06 -11.43
C ASP A 162 11.85 -12.53 -10.49
N ARG A 163 11.57 -12.55 -9.18
CA ARG A 163 12.54 -12.94 -8.15
C ARG A 163 13.77 -12.03 -8.06
N VAL A 164 13.63 -10.77 -8.46
CA VAL A 164 14.67 -9.75 -8.31
C VAL A 164 14.15 -8.63 -7.41
N MET A 165 14.79 -8.46 -6.26
CA MET A 165 14.54 -7.37 -5.33
C MET A 165 15.38 -6.16 -5.73
N ILE A 166 14.77 -5.11 -6.24
CA ILE A 166 15.48 -3.84 -6.49
C ILE A 166 15.85 -3.22 -5.14
N ASN A 167 17.12 -2.86 -5.03
CA ASN A 167 17.69 -2.31 -3.80
C ASN A 167 18.09 -0.85 -3.95
N ASP A 168 18.70 -0.47 -5.08
CA ASP A 168 19.17 0.89 -5.31
C ASP A 168 18.84 1.36 -6.73
N LEU A 169 18.78 2.67 -6.91
CA LEU A 169 18.67 3.32 -8.21
C LEU A 169 20.07 3.65 -8.75
N LEU A 170 20.22 3.55 -10.05
CA LEU A 170 21.39 4.06 -10.75
C LEU A 170 21.12 5.51 -11.14
N VAL A 171 22.01 6.40 -10.73
CA VAL A 171 21.92 7.84 -11.04
C VAL A 171 23.16 8.26 -11.79
N HIS A 172 22.98 8.98 -12.89
CA HIS A 172 24.05 9.54 -13.70
C HIS A 172 23.73 11.01 -14.02
N GLU A 173 24.64 11.92 -13.71
CA GLU A 173 24.50 13.37 -13.95
C GLU A 173 23.16 13.97 -13.47
N GLY A 174 22.67 13.54 -12.29
CA GLY A 174 21.44 14.06 -11.70
C GLY A 174 20.15 13.52 -12.32
N GLN A 175 20.22 12.45 -13.11
CA GLN A 175 19.10 11.77 -13.74
C GLN A 175 19.14 10.28 -13.43
N VAL A 176 17.98 9.62 -13.41
CA VAL A 176 17.95 8.15 -13.29
C VAL A 176 18.57 7.50 -14.54
N ALA A 177 19.39 6.50 -14.32
CA ALA A 177 20.05 5.70 -15.36
C ALA A 177 19.66 4.22 -15.31
N GLY A 178 18.83 3.85 -14.35
CA GLY A 178 18.37 2.48 -14.16
C GLY A 178 18.19 2.10 -12.69
N ALA A 179 18.29 0.79 -12.43
CA ALA A 179 18.14 0.23 -11.10
C ALA A 179 19.05 -1.00 -10.92
N VAL A 180 19.42 -1.32 -9.69
CA VAL A 180 20.16 -2.52 -9.35
C VAL A 180 19.44 -3.31 -8.28
N GLY A 181 19.42 -4.63 -8.42
CA GLY A 181 18.73 -5.52 -7.52
C GLY A 181 19.46 -6.84 -7.29
N TYR A 182 18.97 -7.57 -6.31
CA TYR A 182 19.48 -8.87 -5.90
C TYR A 182 18.49 -9.97 -6.26
N GLY A 183 18.98 -11.02 -6.93
CA GLY A 183 18.21 -12.20 -7.27
C GLY A 183 17.92 -13.04 -6.02
N THR A 184 16.66 -13.08 -5.59
CA THR A 184 16.22 -13.70 -4.33
C THR A 184 16.39 -15.22 -4.30
N ARG A 185 16.64 -15.85 -5.45
CA ARG A 185 16.82 -17.29 -5.64
C ARG A 185 18.20 -17.66 -6.12
N ASP A 186 18.74 -16.93 -7.10
CA ASP A 186 20.01 -17.24 -7.75
C ASP A 186 21.22 -16.51 -7.12
N GLY A 187 20.97 -15.51 -6.27
CA GLY A 187 22.02 -14.78 -5.56
C GLY A 187 22.88 -13.87 -6.45
N LYS A 188 22.40 -13.57 -7.66
CA LYS A 188 23.09 -12.68 -8.59
C LYS A 188 22.70 -11.23 -8.38
N LEU A 189 23.54 -10.31 -8.80
CA LEU A 189 23.19 -8.91 -8.96
C LEU A 189 22.67 -8.67 -10.37
N HIS A 190 21.50 -8.08 -10.46
CA HIS A 190 20.86 -7.70 -11.72
C HIS A 190 20.92 -6.18 -11.85
N VAL A 191 21.59 -5.73 -12.91
CA VAL A 191 21.73 -4.30 -13.25
C VAL A 191 20.84 -4.00 -14.44
N PHE A 192 19.92 -3.09 -14.28
CA PHE A 192 18.97 -2.67 -15.31
C PHE A 192 19.34 -1.26 -15.76
N HIS A 193 19.92 -1.11 -16.94
CA HIS A 193 20.15 0.17 -17.58
C HIS A 193 18.87 0.61 -18.28
N ALA A 194 18.36 1.80 -17.95
CA ALA A 194 17.10 2.28 -18.48
C ALA A 194 17.13 3.80 -18.71
N LYS A 195 16.36 4.28 -19.70
CA LYS A 195 16.13 5.71 -19.92
C LYS A 195 15.18 6.29 -18.88
N ALA A 196 14.20 5.50 -18.43
CA ALA A 196 13.28 5.86 -17.37
C ALA A 196 12.98 4.67 -16.46
N VAL A 197 12.71 4.96 -15.17
CA VAL A 197 12.35 3.97 -14.17
C VAL A 197 11.00 4.36 -13.56
N ILE A 198 10.10 3.38 -13.41
CA ILE A 198 8.81 3.55 -12.72
C ILE A 198 8.85 2.73 -11.44
N MET A 199 8.82 3.40 -10.28
CA MET A 199 8.76 2.75 -8.99
C MET A 199 7.30 2.49 -8.59
N ALA A 200 6.98 1.22 -8.37
CA ALA A 200 5.67 0.74 -7.96
C ALA A 200 5.76 -0.43 -6.94
N ALA A 201 6.81 -0.43 -6.11
CA ALA A 201 7.12 -1.48 -5.14
C ALA A 201 6.26 -1.44 -3.86
N GLY A 202 5.44 -0.41 -3.71
CA GLY A 202 4.44 -0.29 -2.65
C GLY A 202 4.98 0.30 -1.35
N ARG A 203 4.42 -0.15 -0.22
CA ARG A 203 4.64 0.44 1.10
C ARG A 203 5.48 -0.45 2.03
N PRO A 204 6.14 0.10 3.07
CA PRO A 204 6.82 -0.71 4.08
C PRO A 204 5.80 -1.34 5.05
N ASN A 205 5.74 -2.65 5.03
CA ASN A 205 5.04 -3.46 6.03
C ASN A 205 6.04 -3.97 7.07
N ARG A 206 5.90 -4.82 7.90
CA ARG A 206 6.88 -5.43 8.82
C ARG A 206 7.70 -4.47 9.71
N LEU A 207 7.32 -3.18 9.73
CA LEU A 207 7.96 -2.20 10.63
C LEU A 207 7.51 -2.36 12.09
N TYR A 208 6.34 -2.95 12.33
CA TYR A 208 5.71 -3.02 13.64
C TYR A 208 5.50 -4.46 14.08
N LYS A 209 5.40 -4.67 15.40
CA LYS A 209 5.02 -5.95 15.98
C LYS A 209 3.62 -6.33 15.53
N THR A 210 3.44 -7.59 15.15
CA THR A 210 2.12 -8.16 14.93
C THR A 210 1.53 -8.66 16.24
N TYR A 211 0.22 -8.65 16.38
CA TYR A 211 -0.45 -9.13 17.60
C TYR A 211 -0.31 -10.64 17.81
N SER A 212 -0.04 -11.39 16.74
CA SER A 212 0.26 -12.81 16.83
C SER A 212 1.67 -13.12 17.32
N GLY A 213 2.57 -12.14 17.34
CA GLY A 213 4.00 -12.35 17.59
C GLY A 213 4.75 -13.01 16.43
N LEU A 214 4.07 -13.36 15.34
CA LEU A 214 4.69 -13.97 14.16
C LEU A 214 5.16 -12.88 13.19
N VAL A 215 6.44 -12.88 12.87
CA VAL A 215 7.12 -11.84 12.06
C VAL A 215 6.44 -11.58 10.72
N PHE A 216 5.95 -12.62 10.07
CA PHE A 216 5.31 -12.52 8.75
C PHE A 216 3.78 -12.51 8.78
N ASN A 217 3.17 -12.47 9.95
CA ASN A 217 1.72 -12.44 10.07
C ASN A 217 1.18 -10.99 9.95
N THR A 218 1.55 -10.32 8.88
CA THR A 218 1.10 -8.96 8.55
C THR A 218 -0.18 -9.01 7.74
N ARG A 219 -1.00 -7.95 7.85
CA ARG A 219 -2.23 -7.80 7.06
C ARG A 219 -1.97 -7.77 5.56
N MET A 220 -0.94 -7.04 5.14
CA MET A 220 -0.51 -6.98 3.75
C MET A 220 0.64 -7.96 3.49
N PRO A 221 0.94 -8.31 2.24
CA PRO A 221 2.00 -9.25 1.95
C PRO A 221 3.33 -8.90 2.64
N PRO A 222 3.96 -9.83 3.34
CA PRO A 222 5.18 -9.55 4.11
C PRO A 222 6.40 -9.22 3.25
N ALA A 223 6.33 -9.46 1.94
CA ALA A 223 7.39 -9.09 0.99
C ALA A 223 7.43 -7.58 0.71
N LEU A 224 6.43 -6.81 1.15
CA LEU A 224 6.41 -5.35 1.04
C LEU A 224 7.24 -4.75 2.18
N THR A 225 8.47 -4.37 1.91
CA THR A 225 9.45 -3.91 2.92
C THR A 225 9.98 -2.49 2.66
N GLY A 226 9.28 -1.73 1.81
CA GLY A 226 9.63 -0.34 1.52
C GLY A 226 10.91 -0.18 0.70
N ASP A 227 11.29 -1.19 -0.06
CA ASP A 227 12.54 -1.24 -0.81
C ASP A 227 12.65 -0.05 -1.78
N GLY A 228 11.57 0.29 -2.47
CA GLY A 228 11.53 1.43 -3.38
C GLY A 228 11.71 2.76 -2.66
N LYS A 229 11.02 2.97 -1.52
CA LYS A 229 11.14 4.20 -0.75
C LYS A 229 12.55 4.41 -0.20
N ALA A 230 13.17 3.35 0.32
CA ALA A 230 14.55 3.38 0.77
C ALA A 230 15.53 3.66 -0.39
N ALA A 231 15.35 3.01 -1.54
CA ALA A 231 16.18 3.25 -2.73
C ALA A 231 16.05 4.70 -3.23
N MET A 232 14.84 5.24 -3.28
CA MET A 232 14.60 6.64 -3.68
C MET A 232 15.19 7.63 -2.69
N PHE A 233 15.07 7.37 -1.38
CA PHE A 233 15.70 8.19 -0.35
C PHE A 233 17.23 8.23 -0.52
N ARG A 234 17.88 7.08 -0.74
CA ARG A 234 19.34 7.02 -1.00
C ARG A 234 19.75 7.75 -2.27
N ALA A 235 18.85 7.79 -3.27
CA ALA A 235 19.07 8.55 -4.50
C ALA A 235 18.79 10.07 -4.37
N GLY A 236 18.42 10.55 -3.16
CA GLY A 236 18.15 11.96 -2.91
C GLY A 236 16.78 12.46 -3.38
N VAL A 237 15.82 11.55 -3.62
CA VAL A 237 14.46 11.91 -4.02
C VAL A 237 13.70 12.52 -2.85
N GLU A 238 12.96 13.58 -3.09
CA GLU A 238 12.13 14.24 -2.09
C GLU A 238 10.93 13.37 -1.69
N LEU A 239 10.74 13.16 -0.39
CA LEU A 239 9.67 12.36 0.18
C LEU A 239 8.72 13.20 1.02
N ILE A 240 7.44 12.83 1.03
CA ILE A 240 6.38 13.50 1.80
C ILE A 240 5.55 12.48 2.59
N ASN A 241 4.94 12.91 3.69
CA ASN A 241 3.93 12.17 4.47
C ASN A 241 4.40 10.79 5.02
N MET A 242 5.70 10.53 5.07
CA MET A 242 6.24 9.24 5.55
C MET A 242 5.91 8.97 7.03
N GLU A 243 5.72 10.02 7.82
CA GLU A 243 5.38 9.96 9.24
C GLU A 243 3.96 9.48 9.54
N PHE A 244 3.07 9.50 8.56
CA PHE A 244 1.70 9.05 8.75
C PHE A 244 1.60 7.53 8.70
N VAL A 245 1.23 6.96 9.82
CA VAL A 245 1.01 5.53 9.99
C VAL A 245 -0.39 5.30 10.53
N SER A 246 -1.12 4.38 9.96
CA SER A 246 -2.47 4.03 10.40
C SER A 246 -2.40 3.22 11.70
N ILE A 247 -2.75 3.84 12.80
CA ILE A 247 -2.75 3.21 14.13
C ILE A 247 -3.89 3.77 14.98
N PRO A 248 -4.58 3.01 15.70
CA PRO A 248 -5.12 1.65 15.58
C PRO A 248 -6.43 1.69 14.79
N GLY A 249 -6.34 1.98 13.53
CA GLY A 249 -7.50 2.29 12.71
C GLY A 249 -8.24 1.09 12.16
N ARG A 250 -7.63 -0.06 12.17
CA ARG A 250 -8.22 -1.27 11.62
C ARG A 250 -8.23 -2.38 12.65
N TRP A 251 -9.31 -3.14 12.62
CA TRP A 251 -9.58 -4.23 13.54
C TRP A 251 -9.84 -5.50 12.76
N SER A 252 -9.38 -6.60 13.26
CA SER A 252 -9.49 -7.91 12.65
C SER A 252 -10.11 -8.91 13.60
N SER A 253 -10.64 -9.99 13.06
CA SER A 253 -11.09 -11.11 13.87
C SER A 253 -9.94 -11.69 14.69
N LYS A 254 -10.14 -11.79 16.01
CA LYS A 254 -9.20 -12.37 16.97
C LYS A 254 -8.79 -13.81 16.64
N ASN A 255 -9.70 -14.58 16.07
CA ASN A 255 -9.51 -16.00 15.83
C ASN A 255 -8.79 -16.31 14.51
N LEU A 256 -8.33 -15.31 13.79
CA LEU A 256 -7.55 -15.50 12.59
C LEU A 256 -6.06 -15.35 12.90
N VAL A 257 -5.31 -16.39 12.65
CA VAL A 257 -3.84 -16.39 12.76
C VAL A 257 -3.24 -15.40 11.76
N ARG A 258 -3.94 -15.11 10.70
CA ARG A 258 -3.53 -14.19 9.64
C ARG A 258 -4.08 -12.80 9.92
N GLY A 259 -3.26 -11.77 9.82
CA GLY A 259 -3.66 -10.37 10.00
C GLY A 259 -4.66 -9.84 8.95
N GLY A 260 -5.01 -10.64 7.96
CA GLY A 260 -6.05 -10.37 6.96
C GLY A 260 -7.46 -10.68 7.44
N GLY A 261 -7.80 -10.31 8.68
CA GLY A 261 -9.18 -10.38 9.13
C GLY A 261 -10.09 -9.41 8.36
N LEU A 262 -11.34 -9.44 8.67
CA LEU A 262 -12.37 -8.64 8.01
C LEU A 262 -11.89 -7.19 7.79
N PRO A 263 -11.59 -6.75 6.58
CA PRO A 263 -11.27 -5.36 6.31
C PRO A 263 -12.44 -4.48 6.77
N GLY A 264 -12.15 -3.28 7.24
CA GLY A 264 -13.19 -2.39 7.76
C GLY A 264 -14.33 -2.06 6.78
N GLY A 265 -14.08 -2.17 5.46
CA GLY A 265 -15.10 -2.08 4.41
C GLY A 265 -15.96 -3.32 4.26
N SER A 266 -15.52 -4.47 4.76
CA SER A 266 -16.21 -5.75 4.61
C SER A 266 -17.41 -5.93 5.53
N TYR A 267 -17.65 -5.00 6.46
CA TYR A 267 -18.82 -5.01 7.33
C TYR A 267 -20.05 -4.38 6.69
N GLN A 268 -19.89 -3.77 5.54
CA GLN A 268 -20.98 -3.14 4.83
C GLN A 268 -21.70 -4.15 3.93
N PRO A 269 -23.02 -4.10 3.86
CA PRO A 269 -23.89 -3.09 4.47
C PRO A 269 -24.36 -3.44 5.89
N CYS A 270 -24.09 -4.60 6.44
CA CYS A 270 -24.76 -5.08 7.64
C CYS A 270 -23.95 -5.07 8.94
N GLY A 271 -22.65 -4.71 8.89
CA GLY A 271 -21.83 -4.76 10.10
C GLY A 271 -21.96 -3.54 10.99
N ILE A 272 -22.11 -3.75 12.29
CA ILE A 272 -21.98 -2.73 13.34
C ILE A 272 -20.86 -3.11 14.29
N GLY A 273 -20.28 -2.10 14.97
CA GLY A 273 -19.35 -2.31 16.07
C GLY A 273 -20.07 -2.22 17.40
N VAL A 274 -19.91 -3.22 18.27
CA VAL A 274 -20.48 -3.24 19.62
C VAL A 274 -19.39 -3.50 20.66
N ASN A 275 -19.59 -2.97 21.88
CA ASN A 275 -18.72 -3.24 23.01
C ASN A 275 -19.16 -4.50 23.79
N GLY A 276 -18.46 -4.82 24.87
CA GLY A 276 -18.76 -5.97 25.72
C GLY A 276 -20.07 -5.88 26.51
N LEU A 277 -20.72 -4.72 26.50
CA LEU A 277 -22.05 -4.48 27.10
C LEU A 277 -23.16 -4.47 26.04
N ASP A 278 -22.86 -4.85 24.81
CA ASP A 278 -23.77 -4.82 23.66
C ASP A 278 -24.23 -3.40 23.24
N GLU A 279 -23.51 -2.38 23.69
CA GLU A 279 -23.76 -1.03 23.27
C GLU A 279 -23.13 -0.78 21.89
N VAL A 280 -23.89 -0.14 21.00
CA VAL A 280 -23.42 0.19 19.65
C VAL A 280 -22.39 1.32 19.72
N ILE A 281 -21.15 1.01 19.33
CA ILE A 281 -20.06 1.97 19.24
C ILE A 281 -20.07 2.63 17.85
N ARG A 282 -20.36 1.82 16.84
CA ARG A 282 -20.38 2.22 15.44
C ARG A 282 -21.74 1.87 14.85
N PRO A 283 -22.67 2.83 14.80
CA PRO A 283 -23.98 2.60 14.25
C PRO A 283 -23.93 2.35 12.75
N ARG A 284 -24.90 1.58 12.27
CA ARG A 284 -25.22 1.46 10.87
C ARG A 284 -26.20 2.56 10.46
N ASN A 285 -26.11 3.01 9.22
CA ASN A 285 -27.22 3.70 8.60
C ASN A 285 -28.21 2.72 8.03
N HIS A 286 -29.50 3.05 8.18
CA HIS A 286 -30.60 2.17 7.86
C HIS A 286 -30.83 1.92 6.36
N GLU A 287 -30.17 2.66 5.49
CA GLU A 287 -30.30 2.45 4.05
C GLU A 287 -29.13 1.67 3.50
N MET A 288 -29.44 0.66 2.68
CA MET A 288 -28.46 -0.21 2.05
C MET A 288 -27.40 0.61 1.32
N GLY A 289 -26.16 0.44 1.73
CA GLY A 289 -25.03 1.16 1.17
C GLY A 289 -24.81 2.58 1.64
N GLN A 290 -25.63 3.14 2.48
CA GLN A 290 -25.33 4.42 3.10
C GLN A 290 -24.45 4.25 4.33
N TRP A 291 -23.20 4.46 4.10
CA TRP A 291 -22.25 4.66 5.15
C TRP A 291 -22.23 6.15 5.49
N GLN A 292 -23.05 6.57 6.48
CA GLN A 292 -22.93 7.94 6.99
C GLN A 292 -21.75 8.05 7.92
N GLY A 293 -20.97 8.78 7.53
CA GLY A 293 -19.93 9.34 8.29
C GLY A 293 -18.76 9.38 7.40
N PRO A 294 -18.13 10.51 7.36
CA PRO A 294 -16.77 10.55 6.97
C PRO A 294 -16.17 9.39 7.67
N ALA A 295 -15.34 8.65 7.05
CA ALA A 295 -14.55 7.63 7.68
C ALA A 295 -14.25 8.02 9.12
N THR A 296 -15.25 8.18 9.88
CA THR A 296 -15.16 8.52 11.20
C THR A 296 -15.04 7.36 11.87
N PRO A 297 -14.41 6.58 11.93
CA PRO A 297 -14.35 6.11 13.25
C PRO A 297 -13.01 6.21 13.84
N PHE A 298 -12.18 6.90 13.15
CA PHE A 298 -10.86 7.02 13.68
C PHE A 298 -10.72 8.16 14.67
N GLY A 299 -11.78 8.37 15.48
CA GLY A 299 -11.49 9.28 16.45
C GLY A 299 -12.55 10.06 17.15
N THR A 300 -13.63 9.49 17.48
CA THR A 300 -14.43 10.00 18.59
C THR A 300 -13.95 9.34 19.88
N ASP A 301 -14.28 9.91 21.05
CA ASP A 301 -14.06 9.26 22.34
C ASP A 301 -14.77 7.89 22.41
N LYS A 302 -15.69 7.63 21.50
CA LYS A 302 -16.35 6.35 21.23
C LYS A 302 -15.59 5.50 20.19
N THR A 303 -14.29 5.44 20.23
CA THR A 303 -13.49 4.50 19.43
C THR A 303 -13.45 3.15 20.11
N PHE A 304 -13.19 2.10 19.34
CA PHE A 304 -12.93 0.78 19.90
C PHE A 304 -11.85 0.82 20.99
N MET A 305 -10.79 1.58 20.80
CA MET A 305 -9.75 1.78 21.81
C MET A 305 -10.25 2.56 23.02
N GLY A 306 -11.11 3.52 22.82
CA GLY A 306 -11.77 4.26 23.91
C GLY A 306 -12.60 3.33 24.79
N GLU A 307 -13.35 2.42 24.19
CA GLU A 307 -14.15 1.43 24.89
C GLU A 307 -13.28 0.44 25.68
N LEU A 308 -12.18 -0.04 25.07
CA LEU A 308 -11.21 -0.90 25.79
C LEU A 308 -10.58 -0.18 26.98
N LYS A 309 -10.13 1.07 26.80
CA LYS A 309 -9.57 1.89 27.89
C LYS A 309 -10.57 2.15 29.01
N ALA A 310 -11.84 2.27 28.67
CA ALA A 310 -12.93 2.44 29.63
C ALA A 310 -13.39 1.12 30.29
N GLY A 311 -12.73 -0.01 29.99
CA GLY A 311 -13.09 -1.31 30.56
C GLY A 311 -14.37 -1.93 30.00
N ARG A 312 -14.88 -1.42 28.86
CA ARG A 312 -16.08 -1.94 28.19
C ARG A 312 -15.77 -2.89 27.02
N GLY A 313 -14.59 -3.50 27.01
CA GLY A 313 -14.29 -4.60 26.10
C GLY A 313 -14.95 -5.93 26.51
N PRO A 314 -14.86 -6.97 25.66
CA PRO A 314 -14.28 -7.01 24.32
C PRO A 314 -15.05 -6.20 23.28
N ILE A 315 -14.46 -5.99 22.09
CA ILE A 315 -15.11 -5.33 20.97
C ILE A 315 -15.52 -6.38 19.95
N TYR A 316 -16.72 -6.23 19.40
CA TYR A 316 -17.24 -7.18 18.42
C TYR A 316 -17.72 -6.47 17.15
N ALA A 317 -17.58 -7.19 16.01
CA ALA A 317 -18.39 -6.93 14.83
C ALA A 317 -19.68 -7.78 14.93
N ASP A 318 -20.81 -7.12 14.82
CA ASP A 318 -22.12 -7.76 14.75
C ASP A 318 -22.73 -7.52 13.37
N MET A 319 -22.89 -8.62 12.61
CA MET A 319 -23.42 -8.60 11.26
C MET A 319 -24.81 -9.22 11.16
N SER A 320 -25.40 -9.61 12.28
CA SER A 320 -26.75 -10.19 12.35
C SER A 320 -27.85 -9.17 12.06
N TRP A 321 -27.54 -7.89 12.09
CA TRP A 321 -28.46 -6.78 11.86
C TRP A 321 -28.92 -6.62 10.42
N GLY A 322 -28.15 -7.11 9.47
CA GLY A 322 -28.47 -6.98 8.06
C GLY A 322 -29.64 -7.85 7.64
N SER A 323 -30.36 -7.41 6.62
CA SER A 323 -31.30 -8.26 5.93
C SER A 323 -30.60 -9.49 5.31
N GLU A 324 -31.34 -10.52 4.96
CA GLU A 324 -30.78 -11.69 4.25
C GLU A 324 -30.06 -11.28 2.95
N GLN A 325 -30.61 -10.29 2.25
CA GLN A 325 -30.01 -9.73 1.04
C GLN A 325 -28.66 -9.04 1.36
N ASP A 326 -28.59 -8.23 2.40
CA ASP A 326 -27.36 -7.57 2.84
C ASP A 326 -26.29 -8.57 3.24
N GLN A 327 -26.66 -9.59 3.99
CA GLN A 327 -25.77 -10.66 4.43
C GLN A 327 -25.25 -11.49 3.24
N THR A 328 -26.10 -11.81 2.29
CA THR A 328 -25.73 -12.52 1.06
C THR A 328 -24.77 -11.69 0.23
N TYR A 329 -25.05 -10.38 0.08
CA TYR A 329 -24.17 -9.45 -0.60
C TYR A 329 -22.81 -9.35 0.07
N MET A 330 -22.76 -9.19 1.38
CA MET A 330 -21.51 -9.11 2.13
C MET A 330 -20.68 -10.39 2.00
N HIS A 331 -21.29 -11.55 2.07
CA HIS A 331 -20.60 -12.82 1.83
C HIS A 331 -19.94 -12.89 0.47
N TRP A 332 -20.66 -12.48 -0.56
CA TRP A 332 -20.15 -12.42 -1.91
C TRP A 332 -18.97 -11.45 -2.04
N ALA A 333 -19.11 -10.22 -1.50
CA ALA A 333 -18.07 -9.19 -1.58
C ALA A 333 -16.77 -9.65 -0.93
N ILE A 334 -16.86 -10.19 0.30
CA ILE A 334 -15.67 -10.66 1.04
C ILE A 334 -15.00 -11.86 0.34
N ALA A 335 -15.78 -12.76 -0.25
CA ALA A 335 -15.23 -13.87 -1.01
C ALA A 335 -14.37 -13.39 -2.19
N ASN A 336 -14.73 -12.28 -2.80
CA ASN A 336 -14.04 -11.71 -3.97
C ASN A 336 -12.74 -10.99 -3.63
N GLU A 337 -12.54 -10.54 -2.40
CA GLU A 337 -11.28 -9.97 -1.93
C GLU A 337 -10.24 -11.06 -1.53
N GLY A 338 -10.55 -12.33 -1.76
CA GLY A 338 -9.72 -13.44 -1.32
C GLY A 338 -9.79 -13.72 0.18
N SER A 339 -10.57 -12.94 0.93
CA SER A 339 -10.78 -13.10 2.38
C SER A 339 -11.92 -14.07 2.72
N GLY A 340 -12.65 -14.56 1.73
CA GLY A 340 -13.75 -15.52 1.94
C GLY A 340 -13.31 -16.83 2.60
N SER A 341 -12.05 -17.22 2.43
CA SER A 341 -11.45 -18.32 3.17
C SER A 341 -11.47 -18.11 4.69
N CYS A 342 -11.47 -16.86 5.16
CA CYS A 342 -11.55 -16.53 6.58
C CYS A 342 -12.89 -16.93 7.19
N PHE A 343 -14.00 -16.64 6.51
CA PHE A 343 -15.33 -17.04 6.99
C PHE A 343 -15.54 -18.55 6.94
N HIS A 344 -15.06 -19.17 5.87
CA HIS A 344 -15.09 -20.61 5.75
C HIS A 344 -14.29 -21.27 6.87
N HIS A 345 -13.10 -20.75 7.15
CA HIS A 345 -12.28 -21.21 8.27
C HIS A 345 -12.95 -20.99 9.63
N LEU A 346 -13.48 -19.81 9.89
CA LEU A 346 -14.21 -19.50 11.15
C LEU A 346 -15.40 -20.44 11.33
N ASN A 347 -16.15 -20.68 10.26
CA ASN A 347 -17.31 -21.57 10.33
C ASN A 347 -16.90 -23.03 10.53
N GLN A 348 -15.96 -23.56 9.74
CA GLN A 348 -15.55 -24.96 9.81
C GLN A 348 -14.74 -25.30 11.05
N GLN A 349 -13.85 -24.43 11.48
CA GLN A 349 -12.94 -24.72 12.61
C GLN A 349 -13.56 -24.37 13.97
N TYR A 350 -14.39 -23.33 14.02
CA TYR A 350 -14.90 -22.78 15.29
C TYR A 350 -16.43 -22.76 15.36
N GLY A 351 -17.13 -23.18 14.32
CA GLY A 351 -18.59 -23.12 14.26
C GLY A 351 -19.17 -21.69 14.24
N ILE A 352 -18.35 -20.69 13.92
CA ILE A 352 -18.74 -19.28 13.91
C ILE A 352 -19.42 -18.96 12.58
N ASP A 353 -20.72 -18.74 12.63
CA ASP A 353 -21.51 -18.16 11.54
C ASP A 353 -21.76 -16.68 11.87
N PHE A 354 -21.11 -15.77 11.13
CA PHE A 354 -21.21 -14.33 11.39
C PHE A 354 -22.61 -13.75 11.17
N ARG A 355 -23.52 -14.49 10.53
CA ARG A 355 -24.93 -14.13 10.44
C ARG A 355 -25.67 -14.29 11.78
N LYS A 356 -25.09 -15.03 12.70
CA LYS A 356 -25.69 -15.40 14.00
C LYS A 356 -24.81 -15.07 15.19
N HIS A 357 -23.51 -14.98 14.97
CA HIS A 357 -22.52 -14.81 16.03
C HIS A 357 -21.76 -13.49 15.85
N LYS A 358 -21.56 -12.79 16.94
CA LYS A 358 -20.64 -11.65 16.98
C LYS A 358 -19.22 -12.15 16.86
N ILE A 359 -18.40 -11.41 16.10
CA ILE A 359 -16.99 -11.73 15.90
C ILE A 359 -16.15 -10.80 16.75
N GLU A 360 -15.42 -11.34 17.72
CA GLU A 360 -14.49 -10.54 18.52
C GLU A 360 -13.39 -9.94 17.63
N LEU A 361 -13.18 -8.65 17.80
CA LEU A 361 -12.21 -7.87 17.04
C LEU A 361 -11.01 -7.52 17.90
N TRP A 362 -9.84 -7.57 17.27
CA TRP A 362 -8.58 -7.08 17.82
C TRP A 362 -7.98 -6.01 16.91
N PRO A 363 -7.27 -5.02 17.48
CA PRO A 363 -6.58 -4.04 16.67
C PRO A 363 -5.51 -4.74 15.81
N LEU A 364 -5.41 -4.32 14.56
CA LEU A 364 -4.30 -4.74 13.68
C LEU A 364 -3.03 -4.01 14.07
N GLU A 365 -1.90 -4.57 13.63
CA GLU A 365 -0.62 -3.88 13.71
C GLU A 365 -0.71 -2.52 13.00
N PRO A 366 0.09 -1.56 13.45
CA PRO A 366 0.27 -0.31 12.71
C PRO A 366 0.78 -0.60 11.30
N GLU A 367 0.23 0.08 10.33
CA GLU A 367 0.69 -0.04 8.95
C GLU A 367 0.94 1.35 8.35
N HIS A 368 1.91 1.43 7.47
CA HIS A 368 2.10 2.62 6.64
C HIS A 368 0.92 2.74 5.68
N SER A 369 0.00 3.62 6.01
CA SER A 369 -1.38 3.55 5.53
C SER A 369 -1.57 4.17 4.15
N ALA A 370 -2.49 3.59 3.37
CA ALA A 370 -3.13 4.28 2.24
C ALA A 370 -3.83 5.58 2.66
N ALA A 371 -4.11 5.78 3.96
CA ALA A 371 -4.82 6.96 4.46
C ALA A 371 -4.05 8.27 4.28
N ALA A 372 -2.73 8.23 4.19
CA ALA A 372 -1.92 9.43 4.05
C ALA A 372 -0.83 9.33 2.95
N ALA A 373 -0.69 8.17 2.33
CA ALA A 373 0.21 7.88 1.21
C ALA A 373 1.59 8.59 1.31
N GLY A 374 2.44 8.08 2.21
CA GLY A 374 3.82 8.54 2.29
C GLY A 374 4.69 7.96 1.19
N GLY A 375 5.51 8.78 0.55
CA GLY A 375 6.40 8.38 -0.54
C GLY A 375 7.02 9.57 -1.27
N PRO A 376 7.60 9.36 -2.46
CA PRO A 376 8.15 10.47 -3.26
C PRO A 376 7.05 11.46 -3.65
N ILE A 377 7.41 12.73 -3.62
CA ILE A 377 6.59 13.78 -4.24
C ILE A 377 6.52 13.51 -5.74
N ILE A 378 5.33 13.58 -6.29
CA ILE A 378 5.11 13.42 -7.73
C ILE A 378 4.38 14.65 -8.32
N ASP A 379 4.69 14.95 -9.56
CA ASP A 379 3.95 15.95 -10.35
C ASP A 379 2.69 15.35 -11.01
N GLY A 380 1.95 16.15 -11.77
CA GLY A 380 0.77 15.72 -12.50
C GLY A 380 1.03 14.67 -13.61
N LYS A 381 2.29 14.25 -13.81
CA LYS A 381 2.71 13.20 -14.74
C LYS A 381 3.34 12.00 -14.03
N CYS A 382 3.19 11.92 -12.71
CA CYS A 382 3.84 10.91 -11.83
C CYS A 382 5.36 11.01 -11.77
N GLN A 383 6.01 12.07 -12.29
CA GLN A 383 7.45 12.24 -12.21
C GLN A 383 7.86 12.72 -10.81
N THR A 384 8.94 12.18 -10.29
CA THR A 384 9.51 12.58 -9.00
C THR A 384 10.48 13.77 -9.16
N SER A 385 11.10 14.21 -8.05
CA SER A 385 12.16 15.23 -8.09
C SER A 385 13.42 14.79 -8.85
N LEU A 386 13.60 13.48 -9.13
CA LEU A 386 14.70 12.95 -9.92
C LEU A 386 14.24 12.74 -11.38
N PRO A 387 14.80 13.48 -12.38
CA PRO A 387 14.43 13.35 -13.78
C PRO A 387 14.48 11.90 -14.28
N GLY A 388 13.46 11.50 -15.03
CA GLY A 388 13.31 10.14 -15.57
C GLY A 388 12.84 9.09 -14.57
N LEU A 389 12.67 9.48 -13.30
CA LEU A 389 12.10 8.61 -12.27
C LEU A 389 10.63 8.96 -12.03
N PHE A 390 9.77 7.95 -12.10
CA PHE A 390 8.32 8.05 -11.89
C PHE A 390 7.90 7.17 -10.72
N ALA A 391 6.77 7.50 -10.06
CA ALA A 391 6.23 6.65 -9.01
C ALA A 391 4.71 6.54 -9.11
N ALA A 392 4.16 5.36 -8.77
CA ALA A 392 2.74 5.09 -8.87
C ALA A 392 2.22 4.12 -7.79
N GLY A 393 0.94 4.23 -7.48
CA GLY A 393 0.27 3.42 -6.46
C GLY A 393 0.77 3.76 -5.05
N ASP A 394 0.76 2.78 -4.15
CA ASP A 394 1.19 2.95 -2.75
C ASP A 394 2.68 3.34 -2.58
N GLU A 395 3.44 3.34 -3.66
CA GLU A 395 4.80 3.86 -3.70
C GLU A 395 4.82 5.39 -3.64
N ALA A 396 3.92 6.04 -4.40
CA ALA A 396 3.86 7.49 -4.52
C ALA A 396 3.34 8.17 -3.26
N GLY A 397 3.90 9.34 -2.95
CA GLY A 397 3.43 10.21 -1.89
C GLY A 397 2.28 11.10 -2.34
N GLY A 398 1.50 11.60 -1.37
CA GLY A 398 0.49 12.62 -1.63
C GLY A 398 -0.80 12.15 -2.35
N ILE A 399 -1.08 10.85 -2.36
CA ILE A 399 -2.30 10.28 -2.94
C ILE A 399 -3.15 9.50 -1.91
N PRO A 400 -3.46 10.08 -0.76
CA PRO A 400 -4.15 9.38 0.32
C PRO A 400 -5.53 8.85 -0.12
N GLN A 401 -5.88 7.65 0.37
CA GLN A 401 -7.14 6.93 0.09
C GLN A 401 -7.43 6.68 -1.40
N SER A 402 -6.44 6.85 -2.27
CA SER A 402 -6.60 6.55 -3.70
C SER A 402 -6.69 5.05 -3.98
N VAL A 403 -6.08 4.23 -3.14
CA VAL A 403 -6.12 2.75 -3.13
C VAL A 403 -6.09 2.13 -4.54
N VAL A 404 -7.06 1.31 -4.90
CA VAL A 404 -7.12 0.61 -6.19
C VAL A 404 -7.21 1.57 -7.39
N PRO A 405 -8.15 2.55 -7.43
CA PRO A 405 -8.18 3.50 -8.56
C PRO A 405 -6.89 4.31 -8.69
N GLY A 406 -6.30 4.78 -7.59
CA GLY A 406 -5.00 5.46 -7.62
C GLY A 406 -3.89 4.57 -8.19
N ALA A 407 -3.85 3.29 -7.83
CA ALA A 407 -2.88 2.36 -8.38
C ALA A 407 -3.05 2.16 -9.89
N LEU A 408 -4.29 1.98 -10.35
CA LEU A 408 -4.58 1.74 -11.77
C LEU A 408 -4.36 3.00 -12.62
N THR A 409 -4.90 4.15 -12.19
CA THR A 409 -4.83 5.41 -12.96
C THR A 409 -3.41 5.97 -12.99
N MET A 410 -2.76 6.06 -11.83
CA MET A 410 -1.39 6.60 -11.76
C MET A 410 -0.38 5.63 -12.38
N GLY A 411 -0.61 4.31 -12.28
CA GLY A 411 0.19 3.33 -13.01
C GLY A 411 0.12 3.55 -14.52
N HIS A 412 -1.09 3.69 -15.07
CA HIS A 412 -1.30 3.97 -16.48
C HIS A 412 -0.61 5.29 -16.91
N LEU A 413 -0.81 6.37 -16.15
CA LEU A 413 -0.20 7.67 -16.42
C LEU A 413 1.34 7.62 -16.33
N ALA A 414 1.90 6.96 -15.33
CA ALA A 414 3.34 6.80 -15.19
C ALA A 414 3.95 6.04 -16.38
N GLY A 415 3.26 4.99 -16.87
CA GLY A 415 3.67 4.25 -18.08
C GLY A 415 3.74 5.13 -19.31
N GLU A 416 2.72 5.95 -19.53
CA GLU A 416 2.67 6.92 -20.66
C GLU A 416 3.74 8.01 -20.53
N SER A 417 3.87 8.59 -19.34
CA SER A 417 4.83 9.67 -19.06
C SER A 417 6.28 9.21 -19.20
N ALA A 418 6.60 8.01 -18.68
CA ALA A 418 7.93 7.43 -18.79
C ALA A 418 8.33 7.16 -20.25
N VAL A 419 7.40 6.67 -21.08
CA VAL A 419 7.66 6.48 -22.51
C VAL A 419 7.86 7.81 -23.22
N ALA A 420 7.04 8.83 -22.90
CA ALA A 420 7.21 10.17 -23.45
C ALA A 420 8.57 10.77 -23.08
N PHE A 421 9.03 10.58 -21.84
CA PHE A 421 10.36 10.98 -21.40
C PHE A 421 11.46 10.22 -22.16
N ALA A 422 11.37 8.89 -22.22
CA ALA A 422 12.39 8.05 -22.87
C ALA A 422 12.55 8.35 -24.36
N LYS A 423 11.50 8.75 -25.06
CA LYS A 423 11.54 9.15 -26.47
C LYS A 423 12.36 10.43 -26.73
N GLN A 424 12.60 11.25 -25.73
CA GLN A 424 13.44 12.44 -25.83
C GLN A 424 14.94 12.09 -25.72
N MET A 425 15.26 10.86 -25.32
CA MET A 425 16.64 10.41 -25.12
C MET A 425 17.11 9.54 -26.29
N THR A 426 18.25 9.87 -26.83
CA THR A 426 18.89 9.08 -27.92
C THR A 426 19.50 7.77 -27.41
N HIS A 427 20.05 7.79 -26.21
CA HIS A 427 20.76 6.66 -25.62
C HIS A 427 20.27 6.34 -24.21
N VAL A 428 20.46 5.10 -23.79
CA VAL A 428 20.34 4.73 -22.37
C VAL A 428 21.56 5.33 -21.65
N PRO A 429 21.37 6.04 -20.52
CA PRO A 429 22.49 6.61 -19.79
C PRO A 429 23.49 5.52 -19.36
N PRO A 430 24.79 5.82 -19.27
CA PRO A 430 25.72 4.90 -18.64
C PRO A 430 25.31 4.65 -17.20
N GLY A 431 25.56 3.43 -16.70
CA GLY A 431 25.15 3.04 -15.36
C GLY A 431 25.74 3.93 -14.27
N GLY A 432 24.98 4.10 -13.19
CA GLY A 432 25.44 4.77 -11.97
C GLY A 432 26.24 3.85 -11.06
N ASN A 433 26.73 4.42 -9.95
CA ASN A 433 27.47 3.70 -8.92
C ASN A 433 26.52 2.93 -7.99
N PHE A 434 26.85 1.68 -7.65
CA PHE A 434 26.17 0.84 -6.66
C PHE A 434 27.16 0.19 -5.66
N ASP A 435 28.33 0.79 -5.47
CA ASP A 435 29.38 0.29 -4.58
C ASP A 435 28.88 0.06 -3.15
N THR A 436 28.00 0.92 -2.63
CA THR A 436 27.41 0.77 -1.29
C THR A 436 26.61 -0.52 -1.14
N LEU A 437 25.88 -0.92 -2.18
CA LEU A 437 25.17 -2.20 -2.20
C LEU A 437 26.13 -3.38 -2.27
N LEU A 438 27.17 -3.28 -3.11
CA LEU A 438 28.22 -4.29 -3.24
C LEU A 438 28.97 -4.47 -1.91
N GLU A 439 29.36 -3.38 -1.28
CA GLU A 439 30.06 -3.39 0.00
C GLU A 439 29.21 -4.06 1.09
N PHE A 440 27.97 -3.61 1.28
CA PHE A 440 27.05 -4.23 2.24
C PHE A 440 26.86 -5.71 1.97
N SER A 441 26.53 -6.08 0.74
CA SER A 441 26.29 -7.48 0.35
C SER A 441 27.55 -8.36 0.53
N SER A 442 28.73 -7.80 0.23
CA SER A 442 30.01 -8.50 0.43
C SER A 442 30.30 -8.74 1.90
N GLN A 443 30.08 -7.73 2.76
CA GLN A 443 30.26 -7.86 4.20
C GLN A 443 29.32 -8.93 4.80
N VAL A 444 28.05 -8.93 4.39
CA VAL A 444 27.06 -9.92 4.86
C VAL A 444 27.42 -11.33 4.39
N LYS A 445 27.83 -11.48 3.12
CA LYS A 445 28.16 -12.79 2.50
C LYS A 445 29.44 -13.43 3.09
N THR A 446 30.44 -12.61 3.43
CA THR A 446 31.73 -13.12 3.93
C THR A 446 31.75 -13.39 5.42
N ARG A 447 30.79 -12.89 6.16
CA ARG A 447 30.75 -13.04 7.61
C ARG A 447 30.33 -14.47 7.98
N MET A 448 31.27 -15.21 8.57
CA MET A 448 31.06 -16.60 8.98
C MET A 448 30.12 -16.73 10.18
N HIS A 449 30.18 -15.78 11.11
CA HIS A 449 29.36 -15.71 12.32
C HIS A 449 28.87 -14.28 12.49
N GLY A 450 27.57 -14.10 12.42
CA GLY A 450 26.93 -12.80 12.56
C GLY A 450 25.51 -12.93 13.10
N ASP A 451 24.88 -11.79 13.30
CA ASP A 451 23.52 -11.71 13.80
C ASP A 451 22.54 -12.23 12.73
N ALA A 452 21.50 -12.90 13.18
CA ALA A 452 20.43 -13.33 12.31
C ALA A 452 19.53 -12.15 11.91
N TRP A 453 19.04 -12.12 10.68
CA TRP A 453 18.10 -11.09 10.24
C TRP A 453 16.84 -11.01 11.12
N GLN A 454 16.42 -12.12 11.74
CA GLN A 454 15.27 -12.16 12.66
C GLN A 454 15.50 -11.29 13.90
N GLU A 455 16.73 -11.23 14.40
CA GLU A 455 17.10 -10.38 15.54
C GLU A 455 16.99 -8.90 15.16
N ALA A 456 17.51 -8.53 13.97
CA ALA A 456 17.32 -7.19 13.43
C ALA A 456 15.85 -6.82 13.26
N GLN A 457 15.08 -7.72 12.68
CA GLN A 457 13.64 -7.54 12.47
C GLN A 457 12.92 -7.29 13.80
N SER A 458 13.21 -8.10 14.81
CA SER A 458 12.63 -7.97 16.15
C SER A 458 13.00 -6.62 16.78
N PHE A 459 14.25 -6.20 16.65
CA PHE A 459 14.68 -4.90 17.17
C PHE A 459 13.96 -3.74 16.49
N ILE A 460 13.91 -3.73 15.15
CA ILE A 460 13.19 -2.71 14.37
C ILE A 460 11.72 -2.64 14.82
N GLN A 461 11.06 -3.78 14.91
CA GLN A 461 9.65 -3.84 15.29
C GLN A 461 9.42 -3.34 16.72
N ASN A 462 10.34 -3.61 17.66
CA ASN A 462 10.28 -3.07 19.01
C ASN A 462 10.38 -1.54 18.99
N VAL A 463 11.41 -1.00 18.36
CA VAL A 463 11.64 0.46 18.28
C VAL A 463 10.44 1.18 17.63
N MET A 464 9.95 0.67 16.50
CA MET A 464 8.84 1.29 15.82
C MET A 464 7.54 1.22 16.64
N SER A 465 7.27 0.09 17.29
CA SER A 465 6.07 -0.07 18.12
C SER A 465 6.13 0.72 19.42
N ASP A 466 7.31 0.95 19.98
CA ASP A 466 7.45 1.68 21.24
C ASP A 466 7.47 3.20 21.04
N TYR A 467 8.02 3.68 19.92
CA TYR A 467 8.24 5.12 19.70
C TYR A 467 7.41 5.76 18.58
N ASN A 468 6.76 4.97 17.71
CA ASN A 468 5.95 5.48 16.60
C ASN A 468 4.52 4.94 16.63
N ILE A 469 3.81 5.17 17.72
CA ILE A 469 2.40 4.84 17.90
C ILE A 469 1.49 6.07 17.76
N ALA A 470 0.22 5.95 18.14
CA ALA A 470 -0.78 7.01 17.96
C ALA A 470 -0.41 8.35 18.61
N TYR A 471 0.22 8.31 19.79
CA TYR A 471 0.68 9.51 20.51
C TYR A 471 2.20 9.61 20.44
N ARG A 472 2.71 10.72 19.94
CA ARG A 472 4.13 10.92 19.63
C ARG A 472 4.63 12.24 20.17
N SER A 473 5.94 12.34 20.33
CA SER A 473 6.64 13.61 20.59
C SER A 473 7.96 13.64 19.85
N GLY A 474 8.54 14.81 19.68
CA GLY A 474 9.89 14.95 19.12
C GLY A 474 10.93 14.15 19.90
N THR A 475 10.83 14.11 21.24
CA THR A 475 11.72 13.31 22.11
C THR A 475 11.59 11.80 21.83
N MET A 476 10.36 11.30 21.69
CA MET A 476 10.14 9.87 21.35
C MET A 476 10.72 9.56 19.98
N ALA A 477 10.46 10.40 18.98
CA ALA A 477 10.98 10.21 17.63
C ALA A 477 12.52 10.23 17.60
N GLN A 478 13.17 11.14 18.37
CA GLN A 478 14.62 11.16 18.48
C GLN A 478 15.18 9.87 19.08
N ARG A 479 14.58 9.35 20.14
CA ARG A 479 14.97 8.05 20.72
C ARG A 479 14.83 6.91 19.71
N GLY A 480 13.79 6.94 18.86
CA GLY A 480 13.63 6.00 17.77
C GLY A 480 14.79 6.06 16.77
N ILE A 481 15.17 7.28 16.34
CA ILE A 481 16.34 7.50 15.46
C ILE A 481 17.62 6.96 16.12
N ASP A 482 17.87 7.33 17.37
CA ASP A 482 19.09 6.91 18.10
C ASP A 482 19.16 5.37 18.18
N SER A 483 18.04 4.72 18.45
CA SER A 483 17.94 3.26 18.53
C SER A 483 18.20 2.59 17.18
N LEU A 484 17.61 3.10 16.09
CA LEU A 484 17.84 2.56 14.75
C LEU A 484 19.27 2.82 14.26
N THR A 485 19.83 3.97 14.60
CA THR A 485 21.24 4.31 14.32
C THR A 485 22.18 3.36 15.07
N TYR A 486 21.90 3.07 16.35
CA TYR A 486 22.65 2.08 17.11
C TYR A 486 22.60 0.71 16.47
N LEU A 487 21.41 0.26 16.04
CA LEU A 487 21.24 -1.01 15.33
C LEU A 487 22.08 -1.06 14.05
N LYS A 488 22.00 -0.02 13.22
CA LYS A 488 22.71 0.11 11.95
C LYS A 488 24.24 0.02 12.13
N GLN A 489 24.76 0.60 13.20
CA GLN A 489 26.21 0.63 13.50
C GLN A 489 26.74 -0.65 14.13
N ASN A 490 25.94 -1.34 14.94
CA ASN A 490 26.40 -2.43 15.78
C ASN A 490 25.96 -3.83 15.30
N MET A 491 24.85 -3.93 14.56
CA MET A 491 24.39 -5.22 14.06
C MET A 491 25.25 -5.72 12.89
N ARG A 492 25.67 -6.95 13.00
CA ARG A 492 26.58 -7.58 12.04
C ARG A 492 25.90 -8.77 11.37
N LEU A 493 24.98 -8.46 10.47
CA LEU A 493 24.21 -9.46 9.72
C LEU A 493 25.11 -10.44 8.96
N SER A 494 24.68 -11.71 8.89
CA SER A 494 25.30 -12.74 8.07
C SER A 494 24.23 -13.48 7.27
N ALA A 495 24.59 -14.03 6.12
CA ALA A 495 23.71 -14.77 5.24
C ALA A 495 24.45 -15.97 4.61
N ALA A 496 23.94 -17.17 4.81
CA ALA A 496 24.49 -18.40 4.25
C ALA A 496 23.95 -18.73 2.84
N ASN A 497 22.86 -18.09 2.43
CA ASN A 497 22.18 -18.37 1.17
C ASN A 497 21.45 -17.12 0.63
N PRO A 498 20.96 -17.14 -0.64
CA PRO A 498 20.28 -16.00 -1.25
C PRO A 498 19.01 -15.57 -0.52
N HIS A 499 18.29 -16.48 0.12
CA HIS A 499 17.08 -16.15 0.89
C HIS A 499 17.41 -15.32 2.13
N GLU A 500 18.42 -15.72 2.90
CA GLU A 500 18.88 -14.95 4.07
C GLU A 500 19.46 -13.59 3.65
N MET A 501 20.23 -13.54 2.56
CA MET A 501 20.73 -12.28 2.01
C MET A 501 19.60 -11.33 1.64
N THR A 502 18.52 -11.84 1.04
CA THR A 502 17.32 -11.04 0.74
C THR A 502 16.77 -10.40 2.01
N HIS A 503 16.65 -11.15 3.10
CA HIS A 503 16.18 -10.61 4.37
C HIS A 503 17.18 -9.64 5.02
N CYS A 504 18.47 -9.84 4.88
CA CYS A 504 19.46 -8.86 5.34
C CYS A 504 19.32 -7.52 4.59
N LEU A 505 19.09 -7.56 3.27
CA LEU A 505 18.82 -6.38 2.46
C LEU A 505 17.48 -5.71 2.84
N GLU A 506 16.46 -6.49 3.17
CA GLU A 506 15.19 -5.96 3.72
C GLU A 506 15.42 -5.22 5.05
N MET A 507 16.29 -5.73 5.93
CA MET A 507 16.59 -5.04 7.20
C MET A 507 17.25 -3.69 6.96
N ARG A 508 18.19 -3.60 6.00
CA ARG A 508 18.77 -2.32 5.58
C ARG A 508 17.68 -1.31 5.19
N ASN A 509 16.74 -1.72 4.35
CA ASN A 509 15.66 -0.86 3.87
C ASN A 509 14.64 -0.50 4.98
N LEU A 510 14.27 -1.43 5.84
CA LEU A 510 13.34 -1.18 6.94
C LEU A 510 13.92 -0.23 7.99
N ILE A 511 15.22 -0.32 8.30
CA ILE A 511 15.90 0.64 9.18
C ILE A 511 15.77 2.06 8.59
N GLU A 512 16.08 2.23 7.31
CA GLU A 512 15.99 3.53 6.65
C GLU A 512 14.56 4.06 6.58
N CYS A 513 13.58 3.22 6.25
CA CYS A 513 12.18 3.61 6.32
C CYS A 513 11.77 4.08 7.73
N GLY A 514 12.22 3.39 8.77
CA GLY A 514 11.99 3.80 10.16
C GLY A 514 12.64 5.14 10.49
N GLU A 515 13.89 5.36 10.09
CA GLU A 515 14.59 6.64 10.26
C GLU A 515 13.85 7.79 9.56
N ILE A 516 13.38 7.59 8.32
CA ILE A 516 12.60 8.58 7.55
C ILE A 516 11.30 8.92 8.28
N ILE A 517 10.57 7.92 8.77
CA ILE A 517 9.31 8.08 9.51
C ILE A 517 9.54 8.92 10.78
N PHE A 518 10.59 8.65 11.53
CA PHE A 518 10.90 9.42 12.74
C PHE A 518 11.34 10.85 12.42
N ARG A 519 12.15 11.05 11.37
CA ARG A 519 12.56 12.39 10.92
C ARG A 519 11.35 13.22 10.49
N GLY A 520 10.45 12.66 9.67
CA GLY A 520 9.20 13.31 9.30
C GLY A 520 8.32 13.62 10.53
N THR A 521 8.30 12.73 11.53
CA THR A 521 7.60 12.99 12.80
C THR A 521 8.19 14.20 13.55
N ILE A 522 9.51 14.39 13.57
CA ILE A 522 10.15 15.55 14.23
C ILE A 522 9.80 16.85 13.48
N GLU A 523 9.87 16.82 12.15
CA GLU A 523 9.64 18.00 11.32
C GLU A 523 8.18 18.46 11.32
N ARG A 524 7.22 17.51 11.38
CA ARG A 524 5.80 17.85 11.43
C ARG A 524 5.38 18.31 12.82
N ARG A 525 5.25 19.61 12.99
CA ARG A 525 4.93 20.28 14.27
C ARG A 525 3.44 20.58 14.39
N GLU A 526 2.61 19.57 14.11
CA GLU A 526 1.15 19.65 14.23
C GLU A 526 0.57 18.32 14.66
N SER A 527 -0.70 18.30 15.05
CA SER A 527 -1.53 17.11 15.14
C SER A 527 -2.53 17.11 14.00
N ARG A 528 -2.52 16.04 13.19
CA ARG A 528 -3.43 15.90 12.09
C ARG A 528 -3.94 14.48 12.04
N PHE A 529 -5.21 14.31 11.71
CA PHE A 529 -5.88 13.06 11.95
C PHE A 529 -5.75 12.62 13.41
N ARG A 530 -6.63 11.78 13.86
CA ARG A 530 -6.51 11.20 15.20
C ARG A 530 -5.48 10.06 15.26
N ILE A 531 -4.91 9.70 14.13
CA ILE A 531 -3.82 8.73 13.98
C ILE A 531 -2.43 9.37 13.99
N PHE A 532 -2.35 10.70 13.95
CA PHE A 532 -1.10 11.44 14.09
C PHE A 532 -1.28 12.53 15.12
N THR A 533 -1.06 12.20 16.39
CA THR A 533 -1.17 13.13 17.50
C THR A 533 0.20 13.39 18.09
N ARG A 534 0.62 14.66 18.03
CA ARG A 534 1.81 15.16 18.69
C ARG A 534 1.44 15.66 20.09
N LEU A 535 2.09 15.10 21.11
CA LEU A 535 1.89 15.56 22.50
C LEU A 535 2.44 16.95 22.73
N ASP A 536 3.48 17.31 22.00
CA ASP A 536 4.18 18.59 22.04
C ASP A 536 3.63 19.64 21.06
N TYR A 537 2.78 19.23 20.09
CA TYR A 537 2.10 20.09 19.12
C TYR A 537 0.67 19.58 18.89
N PRO A 538 -0.26 19.82 19.82
CA PRO A 538 -1.61 19.21 19.76
C PRO A 538 -2.52 19.83 18.70
N GLU A 539 -2.23 21.04 18.23
CA GLU A 539 -3.06 21.76 17.28
C GLU A 539 -2.75 21.37 15.82
N ARG A 540 -3.73 21.55 14.94
CA ARG A 540 -3.60 21.41 13.49
C ARG A 540 -3.05 22.72 12.91
N ASP A 541 -2.12 22.64 11.98
CA ASP A 541 -1.49 23.76 11.31
C ASP A 541 -1.60 23.64 9.79
N ASP A 542 -2.71 24.14 9.24
CA ASP A 542 -2.92 24.15 7.78
C ASP A 542 -2.09 25.20 7.06
N ALA A 543 -1.55 26.20 7.76
CA ALA A 543 -0.74 27.25 7.15
C ALA A 543 0.66 26.75 6.73
N ASN A 544 1.24 25.83 7.52
CA ASN A 544 2.58 25.32 7.28
C ASN A 544 2.63 23.89 6.75
N PHE A 545 1.55 23.11 6.93
CA PHE A 545 1.53 21.67 6.62
C PHE A 545 0.36 21.25 5.72
N PHE A 546 -0.16 22.17 4.94
CA PHE A 546 -1.12 21.88 3.88
C PHE A 546 -0.36 21.57 2.58
N CYS A 547 -0.77 20.53 1.84
CA CYS A 547 -0.22 20.21 0.51
C CYS A 547 -1.06 20.84 -0.59
#